data_44815911b305b11a9a75b640b0a8184f
#
_entry.id   44815911b305b11a9a75b640b0a8184f
#
_cell.length_a   1.000
_cell.length_b   1.000
_cell.length_c   1.000
_cell.angle_alpha   90.00
_cell.angle_beta   90.00
_cell.angle_gamma   90.00
#
_symmetry.space_group_name_H-M   'P 1'
#
loop_
_entity.id
_entity.type
_entity.pdbx_description
1 polymer ?
#
loop_
_entity_poly.entity_id
_entity_poly.type
_entity_poly.pdbx_seq_one_letter_code
_entity_poly.pdbx_strand_id
1 'polypeptide(L)'
;LAMYPDGICKVTEKRYSKCVMFEDINYQLAQADDKTAIFENWCDFLNYFDASVNVQLSFINQGSQQEQAARAIHIPPQNDDFNSIRTEYSDMLKTQLAKGNNGLVKHKYITFSIEADNPAAARARLSRIETDVLNNFKVLGVTARPLSGYERLKVLHGVFHPAGEPFSFSYDWLTPTGLTTKDFIAPSSFKFGEGRYFAMGKKTGAVSFLEILAPELNDRILADMLDLETGVIVNLHIRSIDQSEAIKTIKRKITDLDKMKIEEQKKAVRSGYDMDIIPSDLATYGGEAKNLLRDLQSRNERMFLLTLLVLNVADTKQKLDNDVFQAASIAQKYNCMLTRLDYRQEQGLMSSIPLGENLIQIQRGLTTSSTAIFVPFTVQELFQSGEALYYG
;
A
#
# COMPACT_ATOMS: atom_id res chain seq x y z
N LEU A 1 3.38 16.51 -13.93
CA LEU A 1 3.58 15.07 -14.10
C LEU A 1 4.03 14.79 -15.53
N ALA A 2 5.14 14.05 -15.70
CA ALA A 2 5.58 13.55 -17.00
C ALA A 2 5.98 12.07 -16.84
N MET A 3 5.42 11.22 -17.69
CA MET A 3 5.72 9.78 -17.72
C MET A 3 6.62 9.48 -18.92
N TYR A 4 7.83 8.97 -18.64
CA TYR A 4 8.78 8.58 -19.68
C TYR A 4 8.56 7.12 -20.13
N PRO A 5 8.95 6.75 -21.37
CA PRO A 5 8.75 5.38 -21.87
C PRO A 5 9.37 4.27 -21.01
N ASP A 6 10.50 4.56 -20.37
CA ASP A 6 11.23 3.63 -19.49
C ASP A 6 10.59 3.44 -18.09
N GLY A 7 9.40 4.00 -17.88
CA GLY A 7 8.66 3.88 -16.63
C GLY A 7 9.05 4.88 -15.55
N ILE A 8 9.99 5.78 -15.80
CA ILE A 8 10.28 6.88 -14.89
C ILE A 8 9.16 7.91 -14.97
N CYS A 9 8.66 8.34 -13.83
CA CYS A 9 7.69 9.41 -13.71
C CYS A 9 8.30 10.62 -13.02
N LYS A 10 8.29 11.78 -13.68
CA LYS A 10 8.53 13.07 -13.03
C LYS A 10 7.25 13.50 -12.32
N VAL A 11 7.20 13.31 -11.01
CA VAL A 11 6.01 13.55 -10.19
C VAL A 11 5.86 15.03 -9.85
N THR A 12 6.96 15.64 -9.40
CA THR A 12 7.10 17.08 -9.15
C THR A 12 8.35 17.61 -9.85
N GLU A 13 8.70 18.87 -9.63
CA GLU A 13 9.92 19.44 -10.23
C GLU A 13 11.19 18.67 -9.91
N LYS A 14 11.29 18.11 -8.68
CA LYS A 14 12.47 17.41 -8.19
C LYS A 14 12.24 15.95 -7.85
N ARG A 15 10.97 15.49 -7.79
CA ARG A 15 10.64 14.11 -7.42
C ARG A 15 10.42 13.24 -8.64
N TYR A 16 11.10 12.10 -8.65
CA TYR A 16 11.02 11.08 -9.69
C TYR A 16 10.72 9.73 -9.08
N SER A 17 9.94 8.91 -9.75
CA SER A 17 9.56 7.59 -9.28
C SER A 17 9.64 6.51 -10.36
N LYS A 18 9.81 5.27 -9.91
CA LYS A 18 9.59 4.04 -10.68
C LYS A 18 8.63 3.12 -9.97
N CYS A 19 8.05 2.20 -10.69
CA CYS A 19 7.03 1.28 -10.19
C CYS A 19 7.33 -0.14 -10.65
N VAL A 20 7.20 -1.09 -9.73
CA VAL A 20 7.33 -2.53 -9.96
C VAL A 20 6.01 -3.19 -9.59
N MET A 21 5.50 -4.03 -10.46
CA MET A 21 4.38 -4.92 -10.16
C MET A 21 4.93 -6.23 -9.59
N PHE A 22 4.29 -6.76 -8.55
CA PHE A 22 4.67 -8.01 -7.94
C PHE A 22 3.45 -8.91 -7.71
N GLU A 23 3.70 -10.21 -7.74
CA GLU A 23 2.69 -11.22 -7.52
C GLU A 23 2.60 -11.61 -6.05
N ASP A 24 1.60 -12.40 -5.73
CA ASP A 24 1.40 -12.91 -4.38
C ASP A 24 2.18 -14.21 -4.15
N ILE A 25 2.41 -14.53 -2.89
CA ILE A 25 2.89 -15.83 -2.44
C ILE A 25 2.04 -16.30 -1.27
N ASN A 26 2.08 -17.61 -1.00
CA ASN A 26 1.34 -18.19 0.10
C ASN A 26 2.03 -17.89 1.45
N TYR A 27 1.74 -16.74 2.03
CA TYR A 27 2.19 -16.37 3.36
C TYR A 27 1.17 -16.75 4.44
N GLN A 28 -0.11 -16.43 4.23
CA GLN A 28 -1.15 -16.56 5.26
C GLN A 28 -1.42 -18.02 5.68
N LEU A 29 -1.25 -18.97 4.76
CA LEU A 29 -1.44 -20.39 4.98
C LEU A 29 -0.12 -21.18 5.07
N ALA A 30 1.03 -20.49 5.07
CA ALA A 30 2.34 -21.11 5.18
C ALA A 30 2.54 -21.75 6.57
N GLN A 31 3.42 -22.76 6.63
CA GLN A 31 3.85 -23.32 7.91
C GLN A 31 4.62 -22.28 8.72
N ALA A 32 4.67 -22.46 10.04
CA ALA A 32 5.23 -21.48 10.97
C ALA A 32 6.68 -21.09 10.63
N ASP A 33 7.51 -22.03 10.25
CA ASP A 33 8.92 -21.79 9.91
C ASP A 33 9.06 -21.01 8.61
N ASP A 34 8.28 -21.38 7.58
CA ASP A 34 8.24 -20.66 6.30
C ASP A 34 7.69 -19.24 6.47
N LYS A 35 6.65 -19.10 7.28
CA LYS A 35 6.05 -17.81 7.60
C LYS A 35 7.05 -16.88 8.28
N THR A 36 7.81 -17.42 9.23
CA THR A 36 8.88 -16.68 9.91
C THR A 36 9.99 -16.25 8.95
N ALA A 37 10.44 -17.15 8.09
CA ALA A 37 11.47 -16.84 7.09
C ALA A 37 11.03 -15.76 6.10
N ILE A 38 9.79 -15.82 5.61
CA ILE A 38 9.21 -14.79 4.73
C ILE A 38 9.15 -13.45 5.47
N PHE A 39 8.70 -13.44 6.73
CA PHE A 39 8.59 -12.23 7.52
C PHE A 39 9.97 -11.59 7.79
N GLU A 40 10.98 -12.37 8.13
CA GLU A 40 12.35 -11.88 8.33
C GLU A 40 12.93 -11.30 7.02
N ASN A 41 12.77 -11.98 5.90
CA ASN A 41 13.19 -11.47 4.59
C ASN A 41 12.43 -10.19 4.20
N TRP A 42 11.17 -10.07 4.57
CA TRP A 42 10.40 -8.85 4.37
C TRP A 42 10.92 -7.70 5.25
N CYS A 43 11.29 -7.96 6.49
CA CYS A 43 11.97 -6.98 7.35
C CYS A 43 13.28 -6.48 6.73
N ASP A 44 14.10 -7.40 6.22
CA ASP A 44 15.36 -7.05 5.54
C ASP A 44 15.12 -6.23 4.28
N PHE A 45 14.05 -6.54 3.52
CA PHE A 45 13.64 -5.77 2.36
C PHE A 45 13.26 -4.32 2.73
N LEU A 46 12.50 -4.12 3.81
CA LEU A 46 12.20 -2.77 4.30
C LEU A 46 13.45 -2.02 4.75
N ASN A 47 14.36 -2.70 5.43
CA ASN A 47 15.63 -2.12 5.90
C ASN A 47 16.61 -1.73 4.78
N TYR A 48 16.38 -2.23 3.56
CA TYR A 48 17.15 -1.80 2.39
C TYR A 48 16.99 -0.31 2.09
N PHE A 49 15.79 0.25 2.29
CA PHE A 49 15.50 1.64 1.96
C PHE A 49 16.04 2.61 3.01
N ASP A 50 16.82 3.59 2.58
CA ASP A 50 17.26 4.70 3.43
C ASP A 50 16.23 5.85 3.45
N ALA A 51 16.52 6.89 4.26
CA ALA A 51 15.63 8.04 4.42
C ALA A 51 15.44 8.90 3.15
N SER A 52 16.27 8.71 2.12
CA SER A 52 16.19 9.44 0.85
C SER A 52 15.21 8.83 -0.15
N VAL A 53 14.68 7.64 0.13
CA VAL A 53 13.73 6.93 -0.71
C VAL A 53 12.37 6.88 -0.04
N ASN A 54 11.34 7.38 -0.71
CA ASN A 54 9.96 7.15 -0.30
C ASN A 54 9.43 5.90 -1.00
N VAL A 55 8.81 5.03 -0.22
CA VAL A 55 8.22 3.78 -0.72
C VAL A 55 6.71 3.83 -0.56
N GLN A 56 6.01 3.40 -1.58
CA GLN A 56 4.56 3.25 -1.59
C GLN A 56 4.20 1.85 -2.04
N LEU A 57 3.52 1.09 -1.19
CA LEU A 57 2.85 -0.14 -1.58
C LEU A 57 1.42 0.20 -1.96
N SER A 58 1.00 -0.19 -3.16
CA SER A 58 -0.35 0.05 -3.67
C SER A 58 -1.03 -1.27 -3.97
N PHE A 59 -2.20 -1.47 -3.38
CA PHE A 59 -3.05 -2.62 -3.60
C PHE A 59 -4.33 -2.15 -4.27
N ILE A 60 -4.47 -2.49 -5.55
CA ILE A 60 -5.60 -2.06 -6.37
C ILE A 60 -6.52 -3.24 -6.57
N ASN A 61 -7.67 -3.18 -5.94
CA ASN A 61 -8.72 -4.18 -5.99
C ASN A 61 -9.93 -3.57 -6.71
N GLN A 62 -10.07 -3.89 -8.00
CA GLN A 62 -11.10 -3.27 -8.85
C GLN A 62 -11.90 -4.33 -9.62
N GLY A 63 -13.23 -4.15 -9.65
CA GLY A 63 -14.16 -5.05 -10.35
C GLY A 63 -14.18 -4.89 -11.89
N SER A 64 -13.73 -3.75 -12.42
CA SER A 64 -13.77 -3.46 -13.85
C SER A 64 -12.85 -4.34 -14.71
N GLN A 65 -11.84 -4.96 -14.12
CA GLN A 65 -10.96 -5.90 -14.82
C GLN A 65 -11.55 -7.30 -14.92
N GLN A 66 -12.60 -7.59 -14.19
CA GLN A 66 -13.30 -8.87 -14.22
C GLN A 66 -13.92 -9.15 -15.59
N GLU A 67 -14.55 -8.17 -16.21
CA GLU A 67 -15.10 -8.32 -17.56
C GLU A 67 -13.99 -8.58 -18.59
N GLN A 68 -12.81 -7.96 -18.45
CA GLN A 68 -11.68 -8.19 -19.33
C GLN A 68 -11.04 -9.58 -19.09
N ALA A 69 -10.92 -10.02 -17.84
CA ALA A 69 -10.45 -11.36 -17.50
C ALA A 69 -11.47 -12.43 -17.96
N ALA A 70 -12.76 -12.19 -17.78
CA ALA A 70 -13.82 -13.07 -18.26
C ALA A 70 -13.86 -13.15 -19.80
N ARG A 71 -13.54 -12.06 -20.51
CA ARG A 71 -13.41 -12.05 -21.98
C ARG A 71 -12.13 -12.78 -22.43
N ALA A 72 -11.08 -12.80 -21.64
CA ALA A 72 -9.84 -13.54 -21.94
C ALA A 72 -10.01 -15.05 -21.79
N ILE A 73 -10.99 -15.52 -20.99
CA ILE A 73 -11.34 -16.94 -20.89
C ILE A 73 -12.34 -17.27 -22.03
N HIS A 74 -11.82 -17.29 -23.23
CA HIS A 74 -12.56 -17.78 -24.39
C HIS A 74 -11.81 -18.97 -24.99
N ILE A 75 -12.39 -20.16 -24.85
CA ILE A 75 -11.89 -21.33 -25.54
C ILE A 75 -12.51 -21.31 -26.92
N PRO A 76 -11.72 -21.10 -27.99
CA PRO A 76 -12.27 -21.00 -29.35
C PRO A 76 -12.92 -22.32 -29.76
N PRO A 77 -14.06 -22.28 -30.47
CA PRO A 77 -14.68 -23.47 -31.01
C PRO A 77 -13.75 -24.14 -32.01
N GLN A 78 -13.72 -25.48 -32.01
CA GLN A 78 -12.99 -26.30 -32.97
C GLN A 78 -13.95 -27.06 -33.83
N ASN A 79 -13.44 -27.64 -34.94
CA ASN A 79 -14.25 -28.36 -35.90
C ASN A 79 -14.47 -29.82 -35.43
N ASP A 80 -15.04 -30.01 -34.24
CA ASP A 80 -15.36 -31.27 -33.61
C ASP A 80 -16.68 -31.19 -32.80
N ASP A 81 -17.18 -32.31 -32.29
CA ASP A 81 -18.46 -32.41 -31.58
C ASP A 81 -18.40 -31.93 -30.10
N PHE A 82 -17.24 -31.43 -29.63
CA PHE A 82 -17.02 -31.07 -28.22
C PHE A 82 -17.20 -29.57 -27.90
N ASN A 83 -17.78 -28.81 -28.80
CA ASN A 83 -17.94 -27.34 -28.57
C ASN A 83 -18.90 -27.01 -27.43
N SER A 84 -19.90 -27.87 -27.19
CA SER A 84 -20.78 -27.74 -26.01
C SER A 84 -20.01 -27.86 -24.69
N ILE A 85 -19.09 -28.84 -24.64
CA ILE A 85 -18.23 -29.08 -23.45
C ILE A 85 -17.26 -27.91 -23.25
N ARG A 86 -16.69 -27.35 -24.33
CA ARG A 86 -15.82 -26.18 -24.26
C ARG A 86 -16.56 -24.95 -23.75
N THR A 87 -17.80 -24.75 -24.16
CA THR A 87 -18.64 -23.67 -23.69
C THR A 87 -18.95 -23.82 -22.21
N GLU A 88 -19.38 -24.99 -21.78
CA GLU A 88 -19.69 -25.31 -20.39
C GLU A 88 -18.43 -25.17 -19.49
N TYR A 89 -17.28 -25.64 -19.95
CA TYR A 89 -16.01 -25.49 -19.24
C TYR A 89 -15.57 -24.01 -19.14
N SER A 90 -15.73 -23.27 -20.22
CA SER A 90 -15.48 -21.79 -20.20
C SER A 90 -16.39 -21.07 -19.21
N ASP A 91 -17.66 -21.43 -19.16
CA ASP A 91 -18.64 -20.81 -18.24
C ASP A 91 -18.41 -21.26 -16.78
N MET A 92 -17.97 -22.51 -16.59
CA MET A 92 -17.53 -23.00 -15.28
C MET A 92 -16.31 -22.22 -14.78
N LEU A 93 -15.28 -22.02 -15.63
CA LEU A 93 -14.09 -21.24 -15.29
C LEU A 93 -14.44 -19.77 -14.97
N LYS A 94 -15.31 -19.15 -15.75
CA LYS A 94 -15.82 -17.80 -15.48
C LYS A 94 -16.55 -17.73 -14.14
N THR A 95 -17.35 -18.75 -13.84
CA THR A 95 -18.10 -18.86 -12.58
C THR A 95 -17.18 -19.07 -11.38
N GLN A 96 -16.13 -19.89 -11.53
CA GLN A 96 -15.13 -20.10 -10.50
C GLN A 96 -14.29 -18.83 -10.25
N LEU A 97 -13.87 -18.13 -11.30
CA LEU A 97 -13.20 -16.84 -11.18
C LEU A 97 -14.08 -15.80 -10.45
N ALA A 98 -15.38 -15.81 -10.74
CA ALA A 98 -16.34 -14.93 -10.06
C ALA A 98 -16.55 -15.30 -8.58
N LYS A 99 -16.52 -16.58 -8.24
CA LYS A 99 -16.71 -17.08 -6.86
C LYS A 99 -15.46 -16.99 -6.01
N GLY A 100 -14.28 -17.24 -6.58
CA GLY A 100 -13.02 -17.36 -5.81
C GLY A 100 -12.48 -16.04 -5.28
N ASN A 101 -12.83 -14.90 -5.88
CA ASN A 101 -12.31 -13.57 -5.51
C ASN A 101 -13.39 -12.48 -5.47
N ASN A 102 -14.64 -12.83 -5.22
CA ASN A 102 -15.77 -11.90 -5.34
C ASN A 102 -15.73 -11.08 -6.65
N GLY A 103 -15.07 -11.59 -7.66
CA GLY A 103 -14.89 -10.97 -8.94
C GLY A 103 -13.91 -9.81 -9.00
N LEU A 104 -13.12 -9.61 -8.00
CA LEU A 104 -12.12 -8.54 -7.95
C LEU A 104 -10.73 -9.09 -8.27
N VAL A 105 -10.01 -8.43 -9.16
CA VAL A 105 -8.61 -8.73 -9.44
C VAL A 105 -7.74 -7.84 -8.57
N LYS A 106 -6.85 -8.45 -7.81
CA LYS A 106 -5.93 -7.76 -6.91
C LYS A 106 -4.59 -7.53 -7.62
N HIS A 107 -4.26 -6.27 -7.85
CA HIS A 107 -2.95 -5.89 -8.37
C HIS A 107 -2.12 -5.24 -7.29
N LYS A 108 -0.83 -5.57 -7.24
CA LYS A 108 0.11 -5.12 -6.23
C LYS A 108 1.29 -4.43 -6.87
N TYR A 109 1.58 -3.25 -6.38
CA TYR A 109 2.65 -2.41 -6.87
C TYR A 109 3.51 -1.90 -5.72
N ILE A 110 4.80 -1.83 -5.95
CA ILE A 110 5.72 -1.03 -5.15
C ILE A 110 6.25 0.11 -6.01
N THR A 111 6.02 1.31 -5.54
CA THR A 111 6.53 2.53 -6.15
C THR A 111 7.56 3.14 -5.21
N PHE A 112 8.73 3.44 -5.74
CA PHE A 112 9.78 4.11 -4.99
C PHE A 112 10.13 5.42 -5.67
N SER A 113 10.32 6.46 -4.87
CA SER A 113 10.60 7.81 -5.36
C SER A 113 11.78 8.44 -4.65
N ILE A 114 12.49 9.27 -5.37
CA ILE A 114 13.67 10.01 -4.92
C ILE A 114 13.59 11.45 -5.37
N GLU A 115 14.36 12.31 -4.72
CA GLU A 115 14.63 13.65 -5.21
C GLU A 115 15.91 13.64 -6.07
N ALA A 116 15.85 14.34 -7.19
CA ALA A 116 16.99 14.53 -8.09
C ALA A 116 16.88 15.86 -8.82
N ASP A 117 18.02 16.45 -9.18
CA ASP A 117 18.07 17.75 -9.85
C ASP A 117 17.69 17.69 -11.34
N ASN A 118 17.87 16.51 -11.94
CA ASN A 118 17.56 16.30 -13.36
C ASN A 118 17.16 14.85 -13.66
N PRO A 119 16.50 14.60 -14.80
CA PRO A 119 16.05 13.26 -15.18
C PRO A 119 17.18 12.22 -15.35
N ALA A 120 18.38 12.64 -15.76
CA ALA A 120 19.51 11.73 -15.97
C ALA A 120 20.03 11.17 -14.64
N ALA A 121 20.21 12.03 -13.63
CA ALA A 121 20.58 11.63 -12.28
C ALA A 121 19.50 10.73 -11.65
N ALA A 122 18.22 11.08 -11.84
CA ALA A 122 17.09 10.28 -11.38
C ALA A 122 17.13 8.87 -12.01
N ARG A 123 17.35 8.79 -13.32
CA ARG A 123 17.39 7.52 -14.05
C ARG A 123 18.45 6.58 -13.53
N ALA A 124 19.67 7.07 -13.36
CA ALA A 124 20.78 6.26 -12.86
C ALA A 124 20.46 5.65 -11.47
N ARG A 125 19.97 6.48 -10.55
CA ARG A 125 19.66 6.07 -9.19
C ARG A 125 18.44 5.16 -9.11
N LEU A 126 17.35 5.49 -9.80
CA LEU A 126 16.14 4.68 -9.81
C LEU A 126 16.35 3.32 -10.46
N SER A 127 17.18 3.22 -11.50
CA SER A 127 17.50 1.93 -12.12
C SER A 127 18.29 1.01 -11.18
N ARG A 128 19.17 1.57 -10.36
CA ARG A 128 19.86 0.81 -9.32
C ARG A 128 18.91 0.30 -8.26
N ILE A 129 18.02 1.18 -7.73
CA ILE A 129 17.02 0.80 -6.74
C ILE A 129 16.08 -0.28 -7.32
N GLU A 130 15.67 -0.14 -8.58
CA GLU A 130 14.83 -1.15 -9.27
C GLU A 130 15.50 -2.53 -9.28
N THR A 131 16.77 -2.61 -9.61
CA THR A 131 17.54 -3.86 -9.59
C THR A 131 17.55 -4.47 -8.19
N ASP A 132 17.81 -3.68 -7.17
CA ASP A 132 17.85 -4.15 -5.79
C ASP A 132 16.46 -4.58 -5.29
N VAL A 133 15.39 -3.87 -5.66
CA VAL A 133 14.00 -4.23 -5.36
C VAL A 133 13.64 -5.58 -5.98
N LEU A 134 14.00 -5.80 -7.26
CA LEU A 134 13.75 -7.07 -7.93
C LEU A 134 14.52 -8.23 -7.29
N ASN A 135 15.77 -7.98 -6.86
CA ASN A 135 16.57 -8.97 -6.14
C ASN A 135 15.96 -9.32 -4.77
N ASN A 136 15.47 -8.34 -4.03
CA ASN A 136 14.79 -8.58 -2.76
C ASN A 136 13.50 -9.41 -2.94
N PHE A 137 12.72 -9.13 -3.97
CA PHE A 137 11.56 -9.96 -4.30
C PHE A 137 11.96 -11.39 -4.67
N LYS A 138 13.05 -11.56 -5.40
CA LYS A 138 13.58 -12.89 -5.74
C LYS A 138 13.96 -13.68 -4.49
N VAL A 139 14.56 -13.05 -3.49
CA VAL A 139 14.88 -13.69 -2.19
C VAL A 139 13.62 -14.16 -1.49
N LEU A 140 12.53 -13.39 -1.58
CA LEU A 140 11.22 -13.76 -1.05
C LEU A 140 10.51 -14.86 -1.85
N GLY A 141 11.03 -15.23 -3.02
CA GLY A 141 10.34 -16.16 -3.95
C GLY A 141 9.15 -15.51 -4.67
N VAL A 142 9.13 -14.18 -4.75
CA VAL A 142 8.06 -13.39 -5.38
C VAL A 142 8.44 -13.04 -6.81
N THR A 143 7.55 -13.32 -7.75
CA THR A 143 7.67 -12.84 -9.14
C THR A 143 7.37 -11.35 -9.19
N ALA A 144 8.29 -10.57 -9.73
CA ALA A 144 8.14 -9.14 -9.85
C ALA A 144 8.75 -8.63 -11.16
N ARG A 145 8.15 -7.57 -11.73
CA ARG A 145 8.64 -6.93 -12.93
C ARG A 145 8.44 -5.42 -12.91
N PRO A 146 9.36 -4.64 -13.48
CA PRO A 146 9.17 -3.21 -13.62
C PRO A 146 8.05 -2.90 -14.62
N LEU A 147 7.36 -1.79 -14.41
CA LEU A 147 6.37 -1.27 -15.34
C LEU A 147 7.00 -0.26 -16.30
N SER A 148 6.66 -0.37 -17.58
CA SER A 148 6.92 0.67 -18.57
C SER A 148 6.06 1.91 -18.30
N GLY A 149 6.39 3.03 -18.96
CA GLY A 149 5.59 4.25 -18.86
C GLY A 149 4.16 4.06 -19.36
N TYR A 150 3.97 3.30 -20.44
CA TYR A 150 2.63 2.95 -20.93
C TYR A 150 1.82 2.16 -19.89
N GLU A 151 2.42 1.16 -19.29
CA GLU A 151 1.76 0.33 -18.26
C GLU A 151 1.41 1.15 -17.02
N ARG A 152 2.31 2.03 -16.57
CA ARG A 152 2.03 2.95 -15.45
C ARG A 152 0.88 3.89 -15.76
N LEU A 153 0.84 4.47 -16.99
CA LEU A 153 -0.27 5.31 -17.41
C LEU A 153 -1.59 4.53 -17.44
N LYS A 154 -1.57 3.28 -17.91
CA LYS A 154 -2.74 2.40 -17.90
C LYS A 154 -3.25 2.12 -16.48
N VAL A 155 -2.36 1.90 -15.52
CA VAL A 155 -2.73 1.74 -14.10
C VAL A 155 -3.38 3.01 -13.56
N LEU A 156 -2.77 4.18 -13.78
CA LEU A 156 -3.31 5.47 -13.35
C LEU A 156 -4.66 5.76 -14.00
N HIS A 157 -4.79 5.50 -15.31
CA HIS A 157 -6.06 5.63 -16.01
C HIS A 157 -7.14 4.75 -15.37
N GLY A 158 -6.84 3.50 -15.02
CA GLY A 158 -7.79 2.61 -14.36
C GLY A 158 -8.28 3.12 -13.01
N VAL A 159 -7.42 3.78 -12.23
CA VAL A 159 -7.82 4.42 -10.97
C VAL A 159 -8.78 5.58 -11.21
N PHE A 160 -8.51 6.41 -12.22
CA PHE A 160 -9.33 7.58 -12.54
C PHE A 160 -10.58 7.25 -13.37
N HIS A 161 -10.65 6.05 -13.95
CA HIS A 161 -11.77 5.58 -14.76
C HIS A 161 -12.30 4.24 -14.23
N PRO A 162 -12.86 4.22 -12.99
CA PRO A 162 -13.28 2.99 -12.35
C PRO A 162 -14.49 2.30 -13.01
N ALA A 163 -15.14 2.94 -13.96
CA ALA A 163 -16.18 2.32 -14.79
C ALA A 163 -15.63 1.47 -15.95
N GLY A 164 -14.27 1.42 -16.11
CA GLY A 164 -13.62 0.56 -17.11
C GLY A 164 -13.56 1.17 -18.51
N GLU A 165 -13.54 2.51 -18.62
CA GLU A 165 -13.31 3.17 -19.91
C GLU A 165 -12.00 2.66 -20.54
N PRO A 166 -11.97 2.45 -21.87
CA PRO A 166 -10.79 1.95 -22.55
C PRO A 166 -9.65 2.95 -22.52
N PHE A 167 -8.44 2.48 -22.22
CA PHE A 167 -7.23 3.28 -22.30
C PHE A 167 -6.62 3.22 -23.69
N SER A 168 -6.38 4.38 -24.28
CA SER A 168 -5.69 4.54 -25.55
C SER A 168 -4.64 5.63 -25.45
N PHE A 169 -3.39 5.28 -25.71
CA PHE A 169 -2.26 6.21 -25.64
C PHE A 169 -1.10 5.73 -26.51
N SER A 170 -0.43 6.69 -27.16
CA SER A 170 0.89 6.49 -27.76
C SER A 170 1.76 7.71 -27.51
N TYR A 171 3.05 7.48 -27.24
CA TYR A 171 4.02 8.57 -27.08
C TYR A 171 4.16 9.43 -28.34
N ASP A 172 3.94 8.84 -29.52
CA ASP A 172 3.98 9.56 -30.81
C ASP A 172 2.90 10.63 -30.93
N TRP A 173 1.85 10.58 -30.14
CA TRP A 173 0.77 11.57 -30.15
C TRP A 173 1.11 12.85 -29.39
N LEU A 174 2.09 12.83 -28.49
CA LEU A 174 2.39 13.97 -27.61
C LEU A 174 2.90 15.19 -28.41
N THR A 175 3.85 14.98 -29.31
CA THR A 175 4.46 16.07 -30.07
C THR A 175 3.47 16.74 -31.04
N PRO A 176 2.70 16.00 -31.88
CA PRO A 176 1.76 16.62 -32.84
C PRO A 176 0.58 17.29 -32.17
N THR A 177 0.10 16.76 -31.01
CA THR A 177 -1.11 17.28 -30.35
C THR A 177 -0.82 18.37 -29.32
N GLY A 178 0.42 18.50 -28.87
CA GLY A 178 0.79 19.36 -27.75
C GLY A 178 0.23 18.91 -26.39
N LEU A 179 -0.38 17.72 -26.31
CA LEU A 179 -0.89 17.12 -25.08
C LEU A 179 0.24 16.56 -24.25
N THR A 180 -0.01 16.38 -22.97
CA THR A 180 0.89 15.76 -22.01
C THR A 180 0.37 14.38 -21.61
N THR A 181 1.21 13.56 -21.01
CA THR A 181 0.80 12.23 -20.49
C THR A 181 -0.36 12.33 -19.47
N LYS A 182 -0.50 13.48 -18.82
CA LYS A 182 -1.58 13.77 -17.87
C LYS A 182 -2.96 13.81 -18.53
N ASP A 183 -3.02 14.33 -19.75
CA ASP A 183 -4.29 14.52 -20.45
C ASP A 183 -4.95 13.19 -20.86
N PHE A 184 -4.15 12.13 -21.00
CA PHE A 184 -4.64 10.78 -21.35
C PHE A 184 -5.12 9.95 -20.15
N ILE A 185 -4.82 10.37 -18.93
CA ILE A 185 -5.27 9.67 -17.71
C ILE A 185 -6.32 10.44 -16.92
N ALA A 186 -6.47 11.74 -17.19
CA ALA A 186 -7.41 12.58 -16.46
C ALA A 186 -8.86 12.13 -16.68
N PRO A 187 -9.70 12.08 -15.63
CA PRO A 187 -11.12 11.82 -15.78
C PRO A 187 -11.82 13.03 -16.41
N SER A 188 -13.07 12.84 -16.82
CA SER A 188 -13.87 13.90 -17.44
C SER A 188 -14.08 15.11 -16.52
N SER A 189 -14.10 14.90 -15.22
CA SER A 189 -14.25 15.97 -14.23
C SER A 189 -13.78 15.53 -12.84
N PHE A 190 -13.31 16.51 -12.05
CA PHE A 190 -13.11 16.41 -10.61
C PHE A 190 -13.94 17.47 -9.89
N LYS A 191 -14.46 17.09 -8.71
CA LYS A 191 -15.11 18.03 -7.81
C LYS A 191 -14.75 17.71 -6.36
N PHE A 192 -14.03 18.60 -5.68
CA PHE A 192 -13.60 18.49 -4.29
C PHE A 192 -14.33 19.47 -3.34
N GLY A 193 -15.53 19.92 -3.71
CA GLY A 193 -16.28 20.94 -2.96
C GLY A 193 -16.89 20.48 -1.64
N GLU A 194 -16.96 19.17 -1.39
CA GLU A 194 -17.48 18.60 -0.15
C GLU A 194 -16.32 18.09 0.70
N GLY A 195 -16.26 18.50 1.98
CA GLY A 195 -15.09 18.24 2.83
C GLY A 195 -14.71 16.77 3.01
N ARG A 196 -15.67 15.84 2.90
CA ARG A 196 -15.49 14.40 3.18
C ARG A 196 -15.65 13.49 1.96
N TYR A 197 -15.92 14.06 0.79
CA TYR A 197 -16.17 13.36 -0.46
C TYR A 197 -15.54 14.11 -1.62
N PHE A 198 -15.31 13.40 -2.69
CA PHE A 198 -15.02 13.99 -4.00
C PHE A 198 -15.85 13.30 -5.07
N ALA A 199 -16.08 14.00 -6.19
CA ALA A 199 -16.62 13.38 -7.37
C ALA A 199 -15.53 13.27 -8.45
N MET A 200 -15.54 12.15 -9.17
CA MET A 200 -14.62 11.82 -10.25
C MET A 200 -15.43 11.23 -11.41
N GLY A 201 -15.66 12.04 -12.45
CA GLY A 201 -16.62 11.69 -13.47
C GLY A 201 -18.01 11.49 -12.86
N LYS A 202 -18.59 10.31 -13.08
CA LYS A 202 -19.91 9.92 -12.53
C LYS A 202 -19.84 9.21 -11.17
N LYS A 203 -18.64 8.97 -10.66
CA LYS A 203 -18.42 8.25 -9.40
C LYS A 203 -18.18 9.22 -8.24
N THR A 204 -18.48 8.76 -7.04
CA THR A 204 -18.18 9.46 -5.80
C THR A 204 -17.13 8.68 -5.03
N GLY A 205 -16.13 9.36 -4.50
CA GLY A 205 -15.05 8.74 -3.75
C GLY A 205 -14.80 9.38 -2.39
N ALA A 206 -14.12 8.65 -1.54
CA ALA A 206 -13.61 9.12 -0.26
C ALA A 206 -12.30 8.43 0.09
N VAL A 207 -11.38 9.16 0.67
CA VAL A 207 -10.14 8.64 1.21
C VAL A 207 -10.18 8.71 2.72
N SER A 208 -9.78 7.63 3.35
CA SER A 208 -9.64 7.49 4.79
C SER A 208 -8.21 7.10 5.14
N PHE A 209 -7.76 7.46 6.34
CA PHE A 209 -6.46 7.05 6.86
C PHE A 209 -6.63 6.14 8.07
N LEU A 210 -5.67 5.24 8.28
CA LEU A 210 -5.67 4.31 9.40
C LEU A 210 -4.95 4.92 10.61
N GLU A 211 -5.63 4.96 11.73
CA GLU A 211 -5.05 5.23 13.05
C GLU A 211 -4.81 3.91 13.79
N ILE A 212 -3.57 3.68 14.19
CA ILE A 212 -3.17 2.49 14.92
C ILE A 212 -3.29 2.79 16.42
N LEU A 213 -4.26 2.19 17.08
CA LEU A 213 -4.52 2.35 18.51
C LEU A 213 -3.96 1.18 19.32
N ALA A 214 -3.75 0.04 18.66
CA ALA A 214 -3.25 -1.16 19.31
C ALA A 214 -1.75 -1.03 19.63
N PRO A 215 -1.30 -1.56 20.78
CA PRO A 215 0.13 -1.69 21.08
C PRO A 215 0.81 -2.73 20.18
N GLU A 216 0.07 -3.75 19.76
CA GLU A 216 0.53 -4.80 18.84
C GLU A 216 -0.42 -4.90 17.66
N LEU A 217 0.15 -5.04 16.47
CA LEU A 217 -0.58 -5.20 15.22
C LEU A 217 -0.69 -6.68 14.84
N ASN A 218 -1.74 -7.02 14.10
CA ASN A 218 -1.95 -8.35 13.54
C ASN A 218 -1.63 -8.36 12.04
N ASP A 219 -0.91 -9.37 11.58
CA ASP A 219 -0.48 -9.52 10.18
C ASP A 219 -1.63 -9.85 9.19
N ARG A 220 -2.85 -10.02 9.68
CA ARG A 220 -4.05 -10.27 8.87
C ARG A 220 -4.84 -9.01 8.51
N ILE A 221 -4.52 -7.86 9.10
CA ILE A 221 -5.31 -6.63 8.87
C ILE A 221 -5.37 -6.25 7.40
N LEU A 222 -4.24 -6.29 6.70
CA LEU A 222 -4.17 -5.95 5.29
C LEU A 222 -4.89 -6.99 4.43
N ALA A 223 -4.71 -8.27 4.71
CA ALA A 223 -5.37 -9.36 4.01
C ALA A 223 -6.89 -9.27 4.13
N ASP A 224 -7.41 -9.08 5.34
CA ASP A 224 -8.84 -8.96 5.59
C ASP A 224 -9.43 -7.69 4.93
N MET A 225 -8.68 -6.59 4.91
CA MET A 225 -9.11 -5.36 4.25
C MET A 225 -9.19 -5.51 2.72
N LEU A 226 -8.27 -6.25 2.13
CA LEU A 226 -8.25 -6.53 0.69
C LEU A 226 -9.26 -7.64 0.28
N ASP A 227 -9.77 -8.40 1.22
CA ASP A 227 -10.81 -9.42 0.98
C ASP A 227 -12.23 -8.86 1.02
N LEU A 228 -12.41 -7.56 1.24
CA LEU A 228 -13.72 -6.92 1.13
C LEU A 228 -14.32 -7.14 -0.27
N GLU A 229 -15.63 -7.40 -0.31
CA GLU A 229 -16.38 -7.64 -1.57
C GLU A 229 -16.46 -6.38 -2.45
N THR A 230 -16.17 -5.22 -1.89
CA THR A 230 -16.17 -3.93 -2.58
C THR A 230 -14.78 -3.61 -3.13
N GLY A 231 -14.73 -2.90 -4.26
CA GLY A 231 -13.47 -2.40 -4.79
C GLY A 231 -12.84 -1.40 -3.84
N VAL A 232 -11.63 -1.72 -3.35
CA VAL A 232 -10.85 -0.82 -2.51
C VAL A 232 -9.46 -0.64 -3.09
N ILE A 233 -8.89 0.54 -2.87
CA ILE A 233 -7.47 0.81 -3.15
C ILE A 233 -6.81 1.15 -1.82
N VAL A 234 -5.84 0.34 -1.43
CA VAL A 234 -5.08 0.54 -0.20
C VAL A 234 -3.67 0.95 -0.54
N ASN A 235 -3.19 2.00 0.08
CA ASN A 235 -1.83 2.49 -0.09
C ASN A 235 -1.11 2.60 1.26
N LEU A 236 0.09 2.03 1.33
CA LEU A 236 1.00 2.23 2.43
C LEU A 236 2.17 3.09 1.97
N HIS A 237 2.29 4.27 2.55
CA HIS A 237 3.48 5.11 2.39
C HIS A 237 4.43 4.82 3.52
N ILE A 238 5.65 4.44 3.18
CA ILE A 238 6.69 4.04 4.12
C ILE A 238 7.94 4.87 3.82
N ARG A 239 8.47 5.53 4.84
CA ARG A 239 9.72 6.27 4.76
C ARG A 239 10.60 5.94 5.95
N SER A 240 11.84 5.53 5.70
CA SER A 240 12.83 5.32 6.75
C SER A 240 13.25 6.64 7.37
N ILE A 241 13.48 6.65 8.66
CA ILE A 241 14.13 7.76 9.38
C ILE A 241 15.61 7.43 9.50
N ASP A 242 16.48 8.43 9.39
CA ASP A 242 17.90 8.25 9.66
C ASP A 242 18.11 7.66 11.05
N GLN A 243 18.94 6.60 11.14
CA GLN A 243 19.13 5.84 12.38
C GLN A 243 19.71 6.71 13.51
N SER A 244 20.64 7.58 13.20
CA SER A 244 21.25 8.47 14.18
C SER A 244 20.26 9.52 14.71
N GLU A 245 19.42 10.03 13.81
CA GLU A 245 18.35 10.98 14.16
C GLU A 245 17.26 10.33 15.01
N ALA A 246 16.85 9.10 14.64
CA ALA A 246 15.89 8.32 15.41
C ALA A 246 16.39 8.07 16.84
N ILE A 247 17.63 7.57 16.98
CA ILE A 247 18.26 7.32 18.30
C ILE A 247 18.35 8.60 19.12
N LYS A 248 18.78 9.71 18.51
CA LYS A 248 18.88 11.01 19.18
C LYS A 248 17.51 11.49 19.68
N THR A 249 16.48 11.33 18.88
CA THR A 249 15.11 11.74 19.22
C THR A 249 14.57 10.91 20.39
N ILE A 250 14.78 9.59 20.37
CA ILE A 250 14.32 8.71 21.45
C ILE A 250 15.10 8.98 22.75
N LYS A 251 16.41 9.18 22.69
CA LYS A 251 17.21 9.57 23.86
C LYS A 251 16.71 10.86 24.49
N ARG A 252 16.37 11.85 23.67
CA ARG A 252 15.79 13.12 24.16
C ARG A 252 14.46 12.87 24.85
N LYS A 253 13.58 12.05 24.25
CA LYS A 253 12.28 11.70 24.84
C LYS A 253 12.42 10.96 26.17
N ILE A 254 13.39 10.04 26.29
CA ILE A 254 13.70 9.35 27.56
C ILE A 254 14.13 10.37 28.62
N THR A 255 15.00 11.31 28.28
CA THR A 255 15.44 12.35 29.20
C THR A 255 14.28 13.21 29.68
N ASP A 256 13.36 13.56 28.80
CA ASP A 256 12.17 14.37 29.17
C ASP A 256 11.21 13.57 30.04
N LEU A 257 11.01 12.28 29.77
CA LEU A 257 10.22 11.39 30.64
C LEU A 257 10.86 11.21 32.03
N ASP A 258 12.17 11.05 32.10
CA ASP A 258 12.88 10.95 33.38
C ASP A 258 12.78 12.26 34.19
N LYS A 259 12.81 13.43 33.54
CA LYS A 259 12.55 14.73 34.20
C LYS A 259 11.13 14.79 34.77
N MET A 260 10.13 14.43 33.95
CA MET A 260 8.73 14.39 34.40
C MET A 260 8.55 13.45 35.59
N LYS A 261 9.20 12.28 35.57
CA LYS A 261 9.20 11.32 36.67
C LYS A 261 9.75 11.96 37.96
N ILE A 262 10.88 12.65 37.88
CA ILE A 262 11.50 13.36 39.02
C ILE A 262 10.58 14.47 39.55
N GLU A 263 9.90 15.20 38.68
CA GLU A 263 8.95 16.25 39.06
C GLU A 263 7.74 15.68 39.81
N GLU A 264 7.17 14.57 39.30
CA GLU A 264 6.05 13.90 39.98
C GLU A 264 6.47 13.31 41.33
N GLN A 265 7.67 12.71 41.42
CA GLN A 265 8.23 12.26 42.71
C GLN A 265 8.40 13.42 43.72
N LYS A 266 8.89 14.57 43.28
CA LYS A 266 9.01 15.76 44.13
C LYS A 266 7.64 16.27 44.59
N LYS A 267 6.63 16.25 43.73
CA LYS A 267 5.25 16.59 44.10
C LYS A 267 4.68 15.62 45.14
N ALA A 268 4.86 14.28 44.92
CA ALA A 268 4.41 13.28 45.87
C ALA A 268 5.00 13.50 47.25
N VAL A 269 6.33 13.68 47.36
CA VAL A 269 7.02 13.95 48.64
C VAL A 269 6.46 15.23 49.30
N ARG A 270 6.27 16.32 48.56
CA ARG A 270 5.70 17.56 49.10
C ARG A 270 4.27 17.39 49.61
N SER A 271 3.54 16.45 49.05
CA SER A 271 2.16 16.12 49.43
C SER A 271 2.07 15.01 50.50
N GLY A 272 3.22 14.56 51.03
CA GLY A 272 3.30 13.53 52.07
C GLY A 272 3.04 12.08 51.58
N TYR A 273 3.14 11.84 50.28
CA TYR A 273 3.05 10.51 49.69
C TYR A 273 4.43 9.89 49.48
N ASP A 274 4.44 8.55 49.34
CA ASP A 274 5.67 7.80 49.06
C ASP A 274 6.26 8.15 47.69
N MET A 275 7.59 8.19 47.61
CA MET A 275 8.33 8.49 46.37
C MET A 275 8.10 7.45 45.25
N ASP A 276 7.63 6.27 45.62
CA ASP A 276 7.37 5.18 44.67
C ASP A 276 6.00 5.31 43.95
N ILE A 277 5.16 6.26 44.34
CA ILE A 277 3.90 6.55 43.68
C ILE A 277 4.15 7.40 42.43
N ILE A 278 4.42 6.73 41.32
CA ILE A 278 4.55 7.35 40.00
C ILE A 278 3.29 7.01 39.21
N PRO A 279 2.72 7.96 38.42
CA PRO A 279 1.67 7.63 37.50
C PRO A 279 2.06 6.43 36.62
N SER A 280 1.22 5.40 36.58
CA SER A 280 1.48 4.14 35.86
C SER A 280 1.85 4.37 34.40
N ASP A 281 1.21 5.34 33.78
CA ASP A 281 1.44 5.70 32.37
C ASP A 281 2.86 6.20 32.15
N LEU A 282 3.39 7.03 33.06
CA LEU A 282 4.74 7.58 32.95
C LEU A 282 5.82 6.50 33.11
N ALA A 283 5.59 5.52 34.00
CA ALA A 283 6.48 4.39 34.17
C ALA A 283 6.47 3.48 32.93
N THR A 284 5.30 3.22 32.37
CA THR A 284 5.10 2.41 31.17
C THR A 284 5.78 3.04 29.97
N TYR A 285 5.50 4.32 29.67
CA TYR A 285 6.12 5.03 28.54
C TYR A 285 7.65 5.14 28.66
N GLY A 286 8.16 5.31 29.86
CA GLY A 286 9.60 5.31 30.11
C GLY A 286 10.25 3.96 29.83
N GLY A 287 9.60 2.87 30.20
CA GLY A 287 10.02 1.49 29.91
C GLY A 287 10.00 1.17 28.42
N GLU A 288 8.91 1.51 27.75
CA GLU A 288 8.75 1.33 26.29
C GLU A 288 9.79 2.10 25.50
N ALA A 289 10.05 3.35 25.84
CA ALA A 289 11.06 4.17 25.17
C ALA A 289 12.48 3.60 25.34
N LYS A 290 12.81 3.05 26.51
CA LYS A 290 14.11 2.39 26.77
C LYS A 290 14.24 1.07 26.00
N ASN A 291 13.17 0.28 25.91
CA ASN A 291 13.15 -0.95 25.13
C ASN A 291 13.30 -0.63 23.63
N LEU A 292 12.60 0.38 23.11
CA LEU A 292 12.73 0.84 21.73
C LEU A 292 14.16 1.28 21.42
N LEU A 293 14.80 2.05 22.32
CA LEU A 293 16.20 2.45 22.15
C LEU A 293 17.13 1.24 22.08
N ARG A 294 16.91 0.23 22.93
CA ARG A 294 17.69 -1.01 22.90
C ARG A 294 17.53 -1.76 21.59
N ASP A 295 16.30 -1.89 21.11
CA ASP A 295 16.02 -2.58 19.85
C ASP A 295 16.68 -1.88 18.66
N LEU A 296 16.67 -0.55 18.62
CA LEU A 296 17.34 0.23 17.59
C LEU A 296 18.87 0.13 17.64
N GLN A 297 19.45 -0.09 18.82
CA GLN A 297 20.91 -0.15 19.02
C GLN A 297 21.47 -1.57 18.89
N SER A 298 20.70 -2.60 19.26
CA SER A 298 21.19 -3.97 19.41
C SER A 298 20.59 -4.97 18.42
N ARG A 299 19.52 -4.60 17.72
CA ARG A 299 18.84 -5.43 16.74
C ARG A 299 18.88 -4.74 15.38
N ASN A 300 18.60 -5.49 14.32
CA ASN A 300 18.48 -4.93 12.96
C ASN A 300 17.15 -4.19 12.77
N GLU A 301 16.76 -3.39 13.76
CA GLU A 301 15.55 -2.58 13.77
C GLU A 301 15.87 -1.15 13.36
N ARG A 302 15.00 -0.58 12.52
CA ARG A 302 15.02 0.82 12.11
C ARG A 302 13.68 1.47 12.42
N MET A 303 13.63 2.78 12.34
CA MET A 303 12.39 3.54 12.47
C MET A 303 11.86 3.95 11.10
N PHE A 304 10.57 3.76 10.94
CA PHE A 304 9.83 4.18 9.74
C PHE A 304 8.68 5.10 10.11
N LEU A 305 8.34 5.99 9.19
CA LEU A 305 7.08 6.74 9.21
C LEU A 305 6.13 6.06 8.23
N LEU A 306 4.95 5.70 8.71
CA LEU A 306 3.93 5.00 7.94
C LEU A 306 2.64 5.82 7.86
N THR A 307 2.08 5.91 6.66
CA THR A 307 0.72 6.38 6.39
C THR A 307 -0.01 5.30 5.62
N LEU A 308 -1.13 4.81 6.14
CA LEU A 308 -2.00 3.90 5.40
C LEU A 308 -3.28 4.64 5.01
N LEU A 309 -3.57 4.65 3.70
CA LEU A 309 -4.74 5.26 3.10
C LEU A 309 -5.62 4.21 2.45
N VAL A 310 -6.93 4.38 2.58
CA VAL A 310 -7.94 3.56 1.93
C VAL A 310 -8.81 4.46 1.05
N LEU A 311 -8.80 4.20 -0.24
CA LEU A 311 -9.65 4.88 -1.22
C LEU A 311 -10.82 3.97 -1.57
N ASN A 312 -12.03 4.46 -1.34
CA ASN A 312 -13.28 3.84 -1.78
C ASN A 312 -13.93 4.71 -2.86
N VAL A 313 -14.44 4.07 -3.90
CA VAL A 313 -15.19 4.72 -4.99
C VAL A 313 -16.47 3.94 -5.25
N ALA A 314 -17.60 4.63 -5.36
CA ALA A 314 -18.91 4.03 -5.58
C ALA A 314 -19.79 4.89 -6.50
N ASP A 315 -20.91 4.31 -6.96
CA ASP A 315 -21.87 5.02 -7.82
C ASP A 315 -22.68 6.08 -7.07
N THR A 316 -22.93 5.86 -5.79
CA THR A 316 -23.73 6.74 -4.95
C THR A 316 -23.04 7.01 -3.61
N LYS A 317 -23.37 8.12 -2.96
CA LYS A 317 -22.87 8.43 -1.61
C LYS A 317 -23.28 7.38 -0.59
N GLN A 318 -24.52 6.86 -0.68
CA GLN A 318 -25.00 5.84 0.24
C GLN A 318 -24.18 4.54 0.14
N LYS A 319 -23.92 4.09 -1.10
CA LYS A 319 -23.05 2.91 -1.32
C LYS A 319 -21.63 3.18 -0.83
N LEU A 320 -21.09 4.35 -1.11
CA LEU A 320 -19.77 4.77 -0.62
C LEU A 320 -19.69 4.74 0.91
N ASP A 321 -20.69 5.27 1.61
CA ASP A 321 -20.74 5.26 3.07
C ASP A 321 -20.76 3.84 3.62
N ASN A 322 -21.50 2.93 3.00
CA ASN A 322 -21.52 1.52 3.36
C ASN A 322 -20.15 0.86 3.13
N ASP A 323 -19.51 1.12 2.00
CA ASP A 323 -18.19 0.56 1.66
C ASP A 323 -17.11 1.05 2.63
N VAL A 324 -17.12 2.34 2.97
CA VAL A 324 -16.22 2.92 3.99
C VAL A 324 -16.48 2.33 5.36
N PHE A 325 -17.75 2.14 5.73
CA PHE A 325 -18.12 1.51 7.00
C PHE A 325 -17.62 0.07 7.11
N GLN A 326 -17.70 -0.72 6.05
CA GLN A 326 -17.16 -2.08 6.01
C GLN A 326 -15.64 -2.09 6.22
N ALA A 327 -14.90 -1.21 5.52
CA ALA A 327 -13.46 -1.06 5.72
C ALA A 327 -13.12 -0.62 7.15
N ALA A 328 -13.87 0.32 7.72
CA ALA A 328 -13.71 0.77 9.10
C ALA A 328 -13.98 -0.36 10.12
N SER A 329 -14.92 -1.25 9.84
CA SER A 329 -15.23 -2.41 10.68
C SER A 329 -14.07 -3.41 10.73
N ILE A 330 -13.38 -3.63 9.60
CA ILE A 330 -12.16 -4.44 9.56
C ILE A 330 -11.06 -3.80 10.41
N ALA A 331 -10.82 -2.49 10.27
CA ALA A 331 -9.84 -1.79 11.08
C ALA A 331 -10.16 -1.92 12.59
N GLN A 332 -11.41 -1.78 12.98
CA GLN A 332 -11.87 -1.87 14.35
C GLN A 332 -11.66 -3.28 14.95
N LYS A 333 -11.84 -4.33 14.16
CA LYS A 333 -11.54 -5.72 14.54
C LYS A 333 -10.09 -5.89 15.03
N TYR A 334 -9.17 -5.10 14.51
CA TYR A 334 -7.73 -5.13 14.85
C TYR A 334 -7.30 -3.97 15.76
N ASN A 335 -8.22 -3.36 16.50
CA ASN A 335 -7.97 -2.20 17.36
C ASN A 335 -7.30 -1.02 16.63
N CYS A 336 -7.70 -0.81 15.40
CA CYS A 336 -7.37 0.36 14.60
C CYS A 336 -8.64 1.14 14.29
N MET A 337 -8.48 2.40 13.89
CA MET A 337 -9.59 3.25 13.47
C MET A 337 -9.33 3.77 12.07
N LEU A 338 -10.31 3.65 11.19
CA LEU A 338 -10.28 4.22 9.85
C LEU A 338 -11.08 5.53 9.86
N THR A 339 -10.38 6.66 9.67
CA THR A 339 -10.96 8.01 9.74
C THR A 339 -10.90 8.67 8.37
N ARG A 340 -12.01 9.22 7.90
CA ARG A 340 -12.02 10.00 6.66
C ARG A 340 -11.18 11.25 6.79
N LEU A 341 -10.50 11.60 5.69
CA LEU A 341 -9.79 12.87 5.58
C LEU A 341 -10.80 14.01 5.44
N ASP A 342 -10.84 14.91 6.41
CA ASP A 342 -11.68 16.09 6.35
C ASP A 342 -10.95 17.22 5.62
N TYR A 343 -11.57 17.79 4.58
CA TYR A 343 -11.04 18.89 3.75
C TYR A 343 -9.70 18.63 3.07
N ARG A 344 -9.28 17.36 2.98
CA ARG A 344 -8.03 16.90 2.33
C ARG A 344 -8.26 15.76 1.35
N GLN A 345 -9.43 15.66 0.78
CA GLN A 345 -9.79 14.59 -0.14
C GLN A 345 -8.97 14.62 -1.45
N GLU A 346 -8.63 15.82 -1.94
CA GLU A 346 -7.75 15.97 -3.11
C GLU A 346 -6.34 15.41 -2.81
N GLN A 347 -5.72 15.84 -1.71
CA GLN A 347 -4.42 15.33 -1.28
C GLN A 347 -4.47 13.83 -1.01
N GLY A 348 -5.57 13.34 -0.43
CA GLY A 348 -5.82 11.92 -0.21
C GLY A 348 -5.86 11.13 -1.49
N LEU A 349 -6.61 11.58 -2.50
CA LEU A 349 -6.68 10.94 -3.80
C LEU A 349 -5.31 10.93 -4.49
N MET A 350 -4.60 12.06 -4.51
CA MET A 350 -3.26 12.15 -5.10
C MET A 350 -2.24 11.23 -4.40
N SER A 351 -2.37 11.03 -3.10
CA SER A 351 -1.54 10.09 -2.33
C SER A 351 -1.99 8.62 -2.47
N SER A 352 -3.17 8.39 -3.04
CA SER A 352 -3.73 7.04 -3.26
C SER A 352 -3.44 6.47 -4.65
N ILE A 353 -2.72 7.18 -5.50
CA ILE A 353 -2.25 6.70 -6.80
C ILE A 353 -0.77 6.32 -6.74
N PRO A 354 -0.30 5.32 -7.49
CA PRO A 354 1.07 4.79 -7.39
C PRO A 354 2.12 5.70 -8.05
N LEU A 355 2.34 6.86 -7.45
CA LEU A 355 3.34 7.84 -7.87
C LEU A 355 4.53 7.97 -6.91
N GLY A 356 4.42 7.42 -5.69
CA GLY A 356 5.45 7.56 -4.67
C GLY A 356 5.47 8.93 -3.97
N GLU A 357 4.33 9.63 -3.97
CA GLU A 357 4.14 10.93 -3.31
C GLU A 357 3.10 10.83 -2.21
N ASN A 358 3.45 11.27 -1.00
CA ASN A 358 2.54 11.35 0.12
C ASN A 358 2.29 12.81 0.49
N LEU A 359 1.11 13.31 0.20
CA LEU A 359 0.66 14.66 0.55
C LEU A 359 -0.05 14.71 1.92
N ILE A 360 -0.23 13.55 2.56
CA ILE A 360 -0.86 13.41 3.86
C ILE A 360 0.22 13.34 4.93
N GLN A 361 0.24 14.32 5.83
CA GLN A 361 1.23 14.43 6.91
C GLN A 361 0.85 13.67 8.18
N ILE A 362 -0.13 12.77 8.10
CA ILE A 362 -0.54 11.92 9.21
C ILE A 362 0.32 10.66 9.15
N GLN A 363 1.34 10.60 9.99
CA GLN A 363 2.35 9.54 9.96
C GLN A 363 2.46 8.89 11.35
N ARG A 364 2.59 7.57 11.36
CA ARG A 364 2.89 6.78 12.55
C ARG A 364 4.34 6.32 12.51
N GLY A 365 5.10 6.59 13.58
CA GLY A 365 6.42 6.01 13.78
C GLY A 365 6.34 4.56 14.21
N LEU A 366 6.96 3.65 13.46
CA LEU A 366 6.99 2.21 13.72
C LEU A 366 8.40 1.66 13.52
N THR A 367 8.75 0.62 14.28
CA THR A 367 9.99 -0.15 14.05
C THR A 367 9.87 -1.00 12.77
N THR A 368 10.98 -1.60 12.33
CA THR A 368 10.99 -2.51 11.18
C THR A 368 9.98 -3.64 11.36
N SER A 369 10.01 -4.37 12.46
CA SER A 369 9.11 -5.49 12.69
C SER A 369 7.65 -5.07 12.79
N SER A 370 7.35 -3.93 13.39
CA SER A 370 5.99 -3.39 13.44
C SER A 370 5.49 -2.93 12.07
N THR A 371 6.36 -2.35 11.23
CA THR A 371 6.03 -1.97 9.85
C THR A 371 5.82 -3.22 8.98
N ALA A 372 6.66 -4.24 9.16
CA ALA A 372 6.60 -5.49 8.41
C ALA A 372 5.33 -6.31 8.66
N ILE A 373 4.60 -6.05 9.74
CA ILE A 373 3.30 -6.68 10.01
C ILE A 373 2.28 -6.38 8.90
N PHE A 374 2.38 -5.24 8.21
CA PHE A 374 1.65 -5.01 6.96
C PHE A 374 2.28 -5.85 5.83
N VAL A 375 2.14 -7.17 5.94
CA VAL A 375 2.68 -8.13 4.97
C VAL A 375 1.94 -7.97 3.65
N PRO A 376 2.66 -7.73 2.53
CA PRO A 376 2.04 -7.47 1.25
C PRO A 376 1.51 -8.73 0.55
N PHE A 377 1.69 -9.90 1.16
CA PHE A 377 1.25 -11.19 0.63
C PHE A 377 -0.05 -11.59 1.34
N THR A 378 -1.16 -11.41 0.63
CA THR A 378 -2.50 -11.38 1.24
C THR A 378 -3.42 -12.49 0.75
N VAL A 379 -2.93 -13.39 -0.10
CA VAL A 379 -3.70 -14.53 -0.59
C VAL A 379 -4.03 -15.47 0.54
N GLN A 380 -5.31 -15.81 0.65
CA GLN A 380 -5.85 -16.79 1.61
C GLN A 380 -6.25 -18.12 0.93
N GLU A 381 -5.98 -18.26 -0.37
CA GLU A 381 -6.24 -19.46 -1.14
C GLU A 381 -4.95 -20.21 -1.44
N LEU A 382 -5.03 -21.54 -1.48
CA LEU A 382 -3.92 -22.38 -1.91
C LEU A 382 -3.73 -22.24 -3.43
N PHE A 383 -2.76 -21.43 -3.85
CA PHE A 383 -2.29 -21.45 -5.23
C PHE A 383 -1.34 -22.62 -5.40
N GLN A 384 -1.75 -23.58 -6.19
CA GLN A 384 -0.81 -24.52 -6.82
C GLN A 384 -0.25 -23.83 -8.07
N SER A 385 0.92 -23.20 -7.95
CA SER A 385 1.72 -22.84 -9.11
C SER A 385 2.41 -24.09 -9.64
N GLY A 386 1.77 -24.79 -10.54
CA GLY A 386 2.31 -25.95 -11.22
C GLY A 386 1.32 -26.38 -12.31
N GLU A 387 1.83 -26.88 -13.44
CA GLU A 387 1.00 -27.59 -14.40
C GLU A 387 0.23 -28.67 -13.65
N ALA A 388 -1.09 -28.63 -13.71
CA ALA A 388 -1.92 -29.65 -13.15
C ALA A 388 -1.63 -30.95 -13.94
N LEU A 389 -0.78 -31.79 -13.39
CA LEU A 389 -0.66 -33.17 -13.85
C LEU A 389 -1.95 -33.91 -13.43
N TYR A 390 -2.88 -34.00 -14.36
CA TYR A 390 -4.00 -34.92 -14.24
C TYR A 390 -3.45 -36.33 -14.25
N TYR A 391 -3.42 -37.00 -13.12
CA TYR A 391 -3.43 -38.45 -13.08
C TYR A 391 -4.88 -38.89 -13.33
N GLY A 392 -5.09 -39.50 -14.52
CA GLY A 392 -6.31 -40.20 -14.86
C GLY A 392 -6.53 -41.44 -14.03
#